data_0e215a3d921e595548ee5cbf04427eda
#
_entry.id   0e215a3d921e595548ee5cbf04427eda
#
_cell.length_a   1.000
_cell.length_b   1.000
_cell.length_c   1.000
_cell.angle_alpha   90.00
_cell.angle_beta   90.00
_cell.angle_gamma   90.00
#
_symmetry.space_group_name_H-M   'P 1'
#
loop_
_entity.id
_entity.type
_entity.pdbx_description
1 polymer ?
#
loop_
_entity_poly.entity_id
_entity_poly.type
_entity_poly.pdbx_seq_one_letter_code
_entity_poly.pdbx_strand_id
1 'polypeptide(L)'
;MDHYNEQMIQKQTEPKDILLRALIAAGTVLLVVLSIFAALLFGFTPLILVAVGVVYIAYILFSGTFVEYEYIVTNNDLDIDRISGKRKRKRLITVKLNTVAQWGEYTGNEGNGVSATVMASDASGYDAWYIIADHSKYGKTMVIFTPSKKTISNINFGVPHSAKKKLDFKLDEESEEETE
;
A
#
# COMPACT_ATOMS: atom_id res chain seq x y z
N MET A 1 -8.44 27.58 -4.23
CA MET A 1 -7.16 26.90 -3.94
C MET A 1 -7.37 25.41 -4.17
N ASP A 2 -6.60 24.81 -5.03
CA ASP A 2 -6.66 23.37 -5.23
C ASP A 2 -5.97 22.70 -4.06
N HIS A 3 -6.74 21.92 -3.29
CA HIS A 3 -6.20 21.12 -2.20
C HIS A 3 -5.63 19.84 -2.77
N TYR A 4 -4.32 19.79 -2.97
CA TYR A 4 -3.58 18.61 -3.39
C TYR A 4 -2.65 18.17 -2.26
N ASN A 5 -2.67 16.89 -1.96
CA ASN A 5 -1.71 16.26 -1.05
C ASN A 5 -1.44 14.83 -1.49
N GLU A 6 -0.18 14.47 -1.50
CA GLU A 6 0.30 13.14 -1.80
C GLU A 6 1.13 12.63 -0.63
N GLN A 7 0.89 11.42 -0.21
CA GLN A 7 1.60 10.76 0.86
C GLN A 7 1.90 9.32 0.48
N MET A 8 3.15 8.90 0.62
CA MET A 8 3.56 7.51 0.45
C MET A 8 3.89 6.90 1.80
N ILE A 9 3.40 5.69 2.04
CA ILE A 9 3.77 4.88 3.20
C ILE A 9 4.24 3.50 2.76
N GLN A 10 5.25 2.98 3.45
CA GLN A 10 5.71 1.61 3.24
C GLN A 10 4.93 0.67 4.15
N LYS A 11 4.37 -0.41 3.57
CA LYS A 11 3.80 -1.47 4.38
C LYS A 11 4.89 -2.10 5.25
N GLN A 12 4.66 -2.17 6.56
CA GLN A 12 5.58 -2.87 7.45
C GLN A 12 5.67 -4.36 7.07
N THR A 13 6.86 -4.92 7.24
CA THR A 13 7.13 -6.31 6.90
C THR A 13 6.49 -7.23 7.94
N GLU A 14 5.51 -8.02 7.54
CA GLU A 14 4.91 -9.06 8.38
C GLU A 14 5.75 -10.34 8.39
N PRO A 15 5.61 -11.20 9.41
CA PRO A 15 6.31 -12.50 9.45
C PRO A 15 6.06 -13.36 8.20
N LYS A 16 4.86 -13.30 7.62
CA LYS A 16 4.52 -13.98 6.36
C LYS A 16 5.32 -13.46 5.17
N ASP A 17 5.63 -12.15 5.13
CA ASP A 17 6.42 -11.55 4.06
C ASP A 17 7.89 -12.01 4.17
N ILE A 18 8.42 -12.13 5.40
CA ILE A 18 9.76 -12.67 5.67
C ILE A 18 9.84 -14.12 5.22
N LEU A 19 8.85 -14.94 5.60
CA LEU A 19 8.79 -16.35 5.20
C LEU A 19 8.74 -16.49 3.67
N LEU A 20 7.91 -15.70 3.00
CA LEU A 20 7.82 -15.70 1.54
C LEU A 20 9.16 -15.33 0.89
N ARG A 21 9.83 -14.29 1.39
CA ARG A 21 11.17 -13.88 0.91
C ARG A 21 12.20 -14.98 1.13
N ALA A 22 12.18 -15.64 2.28
CA ALA A 22 13.08 -16.76 2.58
C ALA A 22 12.83 -17.95 1.65
N LEU A 23 11.57 -18.28 1.36
CA LEU A 23 11.21 -19.35 0.42
C LEU A 23 11.66 -19.03 -1.01
N ILE A 24 11.49 -17.78 -1.47
CA ILE A 24 11.99 -17.34 -2.79
C ILE A 24 13.48 -17.49 -2.85
N ALA A 25 14.24 -17.03 -1.84
CA ALA A 25 15.69 -17.12 -1.80
C ALA A 25 16.17 -18.58 -1.78
N ALA A 26 15.62 -19.41 -0.90
CA ALA A 26 15.99 -20.82 -0.80
C ALA A 26 15.67 -21.59 -2.10
N GLY A 27 14.50 -21.37 -2.68
CA GLY A 27 14.09 -21.98 -3.95
C GLY A 27 15.02 -21.55 -5.11
N THR A 28 15.43 -20.27 -5.13
CA THR A 28 16.36 -19.76 -6.12
C THR A 28 17.71 -20.45 -6.03
N VAL A 29 18.28 -20.54 -4.81
CA VAL A 29 19.57 -21.21 -4.58
C VAL A 29 19.50 -22.68 -5.02
N LEU A 30 18.44 -23.38 -4.64
CA LEU A 30 18.24 -24.78 -5.03
C LEU A 30 18.20 -24.94 -6.55
N LEU A 31 17.40 -24.13 -7.25
CA LEU A 31 17.26 -24.22 -8.71
C LEU A 31 18.54 -23.85 -9.44
N VAL A 32 19.29 -22.87 -8.96
CA VAL A 32 20.60 -22.50 -9.52
C VAL A 32 21.59 -23.65 -9.37
N VAL A 33 21.69 -24.25 -8.17
CA VAL A 33 22.58 -25.39 -7.91
C VAL A 33 22.22 -26.58 -8.79
N LEU A 34 20.92 -26.91 -8.89
CA LEU A 34 20.46 -28.01 -9.74
C LEU A 34 20.76 -27.75 -11.23
N SER A 35 20.59 -26.52 -11.69
CA SER A 35 20.87 -26.14 -13.07
C SER A 35 22.37 -26.28 -13.42
N ILE A 36 23.25 -25.81 -12.53
CA ILE A 36 24.71 -25.94 -12.70
C ILE A 36 25.13 -27.42 -12.66
N PHE A 37 24.59 -28.18 -11.68
CA PHE A 37 24.90 -29.59 -11.54
C PHE A 37 24.47 -30.39 -12.78
N ALA A 38 23.28 -30.11 -13.30
CA ALA A 38 22.80 -30.73 -14.54
C ALA A 38 23.68 -30.35 -15.76
N ALA A 39 24.14 -29.09 -15.84
CA ALA A 39 25.05 -28.66 -16.90
C ALA A 39 26.37 -29.45 -16.91
N LEU A 40 26.90 -29.71 -15.71
CA LEU A 40 28.13 -30.49 -15.54
C LEU A 40 27.92 -31.98 -15.87
N LEU A 41 26.81 -32.56 -15.40
CA LEU A 41 26.51 -33.99 -15.63
C LEU A 41 26.27 -34.32 -17.11
N PHE A 42 25.52 -33.49 -17.80
CA PHE A 42 25.13 -33.73 -19.19
C PHE A 42 26.08 -33.07 -20.21
N GLY A 43 27.07 -32.29 -19.75
CA GLY A 43 27.97 -31.55 -20.64
C GLY A 43 27.25 -30.47 -21.47
N PHE A 44 26.04 -30.09 -21.07
CA PHE A 44 25.18 -29.15 -21.80
C PHE A 44 25.25 -27.74 -21.19
N THR A 45 26.28 -27.00 -21.57
CA THR A 45 26.57 -25.64 -21.09
C THR A 45 25.40 -24.63 -21.19
N PRO A 46 24.47 -24.70 -22.16
CA PRO A 46 23.31 -23.79 -22.19
C PRO A 46 22.41 -23.83 -20.93
N LEU A 47 22.47 -24.89 -20.09
CA LEU A 47 21.77 -24.95 -18.83
C LEU A 47 22.22 -23.87 -17.82
N ILE A 48 23.42 -23.31 -17.99
CA ILE A 48 23.89 -22.18 -17.19
C ILE A 48 23.04 -20.93 -17.46
N LEU A 49 22.55 -20.73 -18.68
CA LEU A 49 21.63 -19.63 -19.00
C LEU A 49 20.30 -19.76 -18.26
N VAL A 50 19.87 -20.99 -17.97
CA VAL A 50 18.68 -21.24 -17.14
C VAL A 50 18.89 -20.70 -15.74
N ALA A 51 20.08 -20.90 -15.15
CA ALA A 51 20.41 -20.33 -13.83
C ALA A 51 20.29 -18.80 -13.82
N VAL A 52 20.78 -18.12 -14.86
CA VAL A 52 20.63 -16.67 -15.00
C VAL A 52 19.15 -16.26 -15.06
N GLY A 53 18.34 -16.98 -15.84
CA GLY A 53 16.90 -16.75 -15.94
C GLY A 53 16.18 -16.91 -14.58
N VAL A 54 16.54 -17.97 -13.83
CA VAL A 54 16.01 -18.22 -12.47
C VAL A 54 16.30 -17.06 -11.53
N VAL A 55 17.54 -16.57 -11.51
CA VAL A 55 17.93 -15.40 -10.68
C VAL A 55 17.15 -14.16 -11.07
N TYR A 56 16.96 -13.91 -12.36
CA TYR A 56 16.18 -12.78 -12.84
C TYR A 56 14.72 -12.84 -12.42
N ILE A 57 14.09 -14.01 -12.57
CA ILE A 57 12.69 -14.21 -12.12
C ILE A 57 12.60 -14.05 -10.61
N ALA A 58 13.51 -14.61 -9.85
CA ALA A 58 13.57 -14.48 -8.40
C ALA A 58 13.69 -13.02 -7.96
N TYR A 59 14.51 -12.22 -8.65
CA TYR A 59 14.60 -10.78 -8.40
C TYR A 59 13.26 -10.05 -8.60
N ILE A 60 12.53 -10.39 -9.66
CA ILE A 60 11.20 -9.81 -9.90
C ILE A 60 10.21 -10.20 -8.80
N LEU A 61 10.17 -11.48 -8.41
CA LEU A 61 9.30 -11.98 -7.36
C LEU A 61 9.63 -11.35 -6.02
N PHE A 62 10.93 -11.32 -5.66
CA PHE A 62 11.41 -10.75 -4.42
C PHE A 62 11.08 -9.26 -4.31
N SER A 63 11.38 -8.48 -5.35
CA SER A 63 11.03 -7.05 -5.36
C SER A 63 9.53 -6.81 -5.28
N GLY A 64 8.71 -7.69 -5.86
CA GLY A 64 7.24 -7.61 -5.77
C GLY A 64 6.67 -7.78 -4.36
N THR A 65 7.47 -8.31 -3.41
CA THR A 65 7.03 -8.45 -2.00
C THR A 65 7.06 -7.13 -1.22
N PHE A 66 7.75 -6.12 -1.73
CA PHE A 66 7.74 -4.79 -1.13
C PHE A 66 6.52 -4.02 -1.63
N VAL A 67 5.67 -3.65 -0.69
CA VAL A 67 4.42 -2.94 -0.97
C VAL A 67 4.47 -1.57 -0.32
N GLU A 68 4.11 -0.57 -1.10
CA GLU A 68 3.91 0.80 -0.67
C GLU A 68 2.47 1.21 -0.99
N TYR A 69 1.88 2.05 -0.15
CA TYR A 69 0.59 2.67 -0.41
C TYR A 69 0.81 4.17 -0.64
N GLU A 70 0.09 4.69 -1.60
CA GLU A 70 0.10 6.10 -1.94
C GLU A 70 -1.31 6.63 -1.77
N TYR A 71 -1.42 7.69 -0.98
CA TYR A 71 -2.68 8.39 -0.73
C TYR A 71 -2.61 9.74 -1.43
N ILE A 72 -3.52 9.96 -2.36
CA ILE A 72 -3.62 11.19 -3.13
C ILE A 72 -4.97 11.83 -2.82
N VAL A 73 -4.93 12.97 -2.14
CA VAL A 73 -6.13 13.79 -1.92
C VAL A 73 -6.13 14.91 -2.95
N THR A 74 -7.13 14.92 -3.79
CA THR A 74 -7.31 15.97 -4.81
C THR A 74 -8.73 16.50 -4.74
N ASN A 75 -8.88 17.76 -4.32
CA ASN A 75 -10.17 18.40 -4.15
C ASN A 75 -11.14 17.57 -3.28
N ASN A 76 -11.98 16.76 -3.89
CA ASN A 76 -13.05 15.99 -3.23
C ASN A 76 -12.84 14.47 -3.30
N ASP A 77 -11.74 14.00 -3.86
CA ASP A 77 -11.45 12.59 -4.05
C ASP A 77 -10.21 12.17 -3.25
N LEU A 78 -10.29 11.04 -2.57
CA LEU A 78 -9.17 10.32 -1.96
C LEU A 78 -8.89 9.08 -2.80
N ASP A 79 -7.80 9.11 -3.51
CA ASP A 79 -7.29 8.00 -4.29
C ASP A 79 -6.28 7.21 -3.48
N ILE A 80 -6.43 5.89 -3.45
CA ILE A 80 -5.49 5.00 -2.77
C ILE A 80 -4.92 4.02 -3.78
N ASP A 81 -3.61 4.12 -4.00
CA ASP A 81 -2.85 3.27 -4.89
C ASP A 81 -1.95 2.34 -4.11
N ARG A 82 -1.82 1.11 -4.59
CA ARG A 82 -0.84 0.14 -4.13
C ARG A 82 0.29 0.07 -5.13
N ILE A 83 1.52 0.28 -4.66
CA ILE A 83 2.74 0.16 -5.45
C ILE A 83 3.48 -1.10 -5.00
N SER A 84 3.75 -2.00 -5.93
CA SER A 84 4.48 -3.23 -5.66
C SER A 84 5.84 -3.20 -6.36
N GLY A 85 6.92 -3.41 -5.57
CA GLY A 85 8.30 -3.44 -6.05
C GLY A 85 8.73 -2.13 -6.72
N LYS A 86 8.18 -1.00 -6.35
CA LYS A 86 8.43 0.34 -6.94
C LYS A 86 8.17 0.42 -8.46
N ARG A 87 7.50 -0.57 -9.05
CA ARG A 87 7.29 -0.68 -10.50
C ARG A 87 5.84 -0.79 -10.91
N LYS A 88 5.01 -1.49 -10.14
CA LYS A 88 3.63 -1.76 -10.52
C LYS A 88 2.68 -1.00 -9.61
N ARG A 89 2.09 0.08 -10.12
CA ARG A 89 1.03 0.85 -9.46
C ARG A 89 -0.34 0.25 -9.83
N LYS A 90 -1.20 0.08 -8.84
CA LYS A 90 -2.58 -0.38 -9.02
C LYS A 90 -3.49 0.41 -8.09
N ARG A 91 -4.49 1.09 -8.67
CA ARG A 91 -5.56 1.73 -7.90
C ARG A 91 -6.33 0.68 -7.11
N LEU A 92 -6.39 0.85 -5.79
CA LEU A 92 -7.20 0.02 -4.91
C LEU A 92 -8.63 0.54 -4.86
N ILE A 93 -8.77 1.83 -4.57
CA ILE A 93 -10.07 2.48 -4.45
C ILE A 93 -9.93 3.99 -4.65
N THR A 94 -11.00 4.60 -5.14
CA THR A 94 -11.23 6.06 -5.12
C THR A 94 -12.43 6.32 -4.20
N VAL A 95 -12.24 7.09 -3.15
CA VAL A 95 -13.30 7.49 -2.23
C VAL A 95 -13.68 8.94 -2.51
N LYS A 96 -14.94 9.18 -2.83
CA LYS A 96 -15.47 10.54 -2.94
C LYS A 96 -15.70 11.08 -1.54
N LEU A 97 -14.96 12.10 -1.13
CA LEU A 97 -15.03 12.65 0.22
C LEU A 97 -16.39 13.19 0.58
N ASN A 98 -17.15 13.68 -0.39
CA ASN A 98 -18.52 14.15 -0.18
C ASN A 98 -19.53 13.02 0.13
N THR A 99 -19.18 11.75 -0.11
CA THR A 99 -20.03 10.57 0.21
C THR A 99 -19.63 9.92 1.54
N VAL A 100 -18.68 10.48 2.26
CA VAL A 100 -18.20 9.93 3.54
C VAL A 100 -19.31 10.08 4.60
N ALA A 101 -19.74 8.93 5.13
CA ALA A 101 -20.72 8.88 6.21
C ALA A 101 -20.04 8.96 7.59
N GLN A 102 -18.91 8.27 7.75
CA GLN A 102 -18.16 8.22 9.00
C GLN A 102 -16.66 8.07 8.70
N TRP A 103 -15.84 8.65 9.56
CA TRP A 103 -14.38 8.48 9.50
C TRP A 103 -13.76 8.80 10.86
N GLY A 104 -12.57 8.30 11.12
CA GLY A 104 -11.86 8.56 12.38
C GLY A 104 -10.71 7.59 12.61
N GLU A 105 -10.18 7.63 13.83
CA GLU A 105 -9.16 6.67 14.27
C GLU A 105 -9.77 5.26 14.30
N TYR A 106 -8.99 4.29 13.81
CA TYR A 106 -9.42 2.91 13.73
C TYR A 106 -9.07 2.17 15.02
N THR A 107 -10.10 1.65 15.70
CA THR A 107 -9.95 0.89 16.97
C THR A 107 -10.23 -0.60 16.81
N GLY A 108 -10.63 -1.04 15.59
CA GLY A 108 -10.94 -2.44 15.30
C GLY A 108 -12.41 -2.82 15.44
N ASN A 109 -13.25 -1.93 15.98
CA ASN A 109 -14.68 -2.18 16.22
C ASN A 109 -15.60 -1.53 15.18
N GLU A 110 -15.02 -0.76 14.25
CA GLU A 110 -15.73 -0.07 13.19
C GLU A 110 -16.05 -1.04 12.04
N GLY A 111 -17.07 -0.75 11.29
CA GLY A 111 -17.41 -1.51 10.09
C GLY A 111 -18.57 -2.46 10.23
N ASN A 112 -19.40 -2.32 11.28
CA ASN A 112 -20.65 -3.03 11.33
C ASN A 112 -21.58 -2.60 10.18
N GLY A 113 -21.98 -3.59 9.36
CA GLY A 113 -22.87 -3.35 8.23
C GLY A 113 -22.21 -2.75 7.00
N VAL A 114 -20.89 -2.88 6.82
CA VAL A 114 -20.19 -2.58 5.55
C VAL A 114 -20.21 -3.78 4.63
N SER A 115 -20.27 -3.51 3.34
CA SER A 115 -20.29 -4.54 2.28
C SER A 115 -18.89 -4.97 1.87
N ALA A 116 -17.91 -4.08 2.02
CA ALA A 116 -16.52 -4.34 1.66
C ALA A 116 -15.55 -3.58 2.58
N THR A 117 -14.36 -4.15 2.78
CA THR A 117 -13.28 -3.50 3.52
C THR A 117 -12.01 -3.50 2.67
N VAL A 118 -11.39 -2.33 2.53
CA VAL A 118 -10.11 -2.14 1.85
C VAL A 118 -9.06 -1.81 2.89
N MET A 119 -8.06 -2.69 3.04
CA MET A 119 -6.94 -2.48 3.93
C MET A 119 -5.79 -1.87 3.13
N ALA A 120 -5.42 -0.65 3.47
CA ALA A 120 -4.32 0.10 2.84
C ALA A 120 -3.43 0.78 3.90
N SER A 121 -3.43 0.25 5.12
CA SER A 121 -2.54 0.70 6.21
C SER A 121 -1.27 -0.14 6.24
N ASP A 122 -0.31 0.28 7.07
CA ASP A 122 0.76 -0.61 7.47
C ASP A 122 0.21 -1.80 8.31
N ALA A 123 0.99 -2.86 8.44
CA ALA A 123 0.53 -4.08 9.13
C ALA A 123 0.34 -3.90 10.64
N SER A 124 0.91 -2.86 11.23
CA SER A 124 0.80 -2.60 12.67
C SER A 124 -0.57 -2.10 13.07
N GLY A 125 -1.32 -1.48 12.15
CA GLY A 125 -2.57 -0.79 12.45
C GLY A 125 -2.39 0.38 13.43
N TYR A 126 -1.15 0.72 13.76
CA TYR A 126 -0.83 1.85 14.63
C TYR A 126 -1.16 3.13 13.88
N ASP A 127 -1.82 4.07 14.53
CA ASP A 127 -2.28 5.32 13.94
C ASP A 127 -3.14 5.16 12.67
N ALA A 128 -3.79 3.99 12.53
CA ALA A 128 -4.68 3.76 11.41
C ALA A 128 -5.98 4.54 11.59
N TRP A 129 -6.48 5.03 10.47
CA TRP A 129 -7.76 5.70 10.36
C TRP A 129 -8.69 4.90 9.46
N TYR A 130 -9.99 5.08 9.65
CA TYR A 130 -10.98 4.50 8.77
C TYR A 130 -11.86 5.56 8.13
N ILE A 131 -12.33 5.27 6.94
CA ILE A 131 -13.38 6.02 6.23
C ILE A 131 -14.44 5.04 5.79
N ILE A 132 -15.71 5.35 6.09
CA ILE A 132 -16.87 4.62 5.58
C ILE A 132 -17.58 5.54 4.60
N ALA A 133 -17.66 5.11 3.35
CA ALA A 133 -18.30 5.85 2.27
C ALA A 133 -19.07 4.91 1.33
N ASP A 134 -20.02 5.45 0.60
CA ASP A 134 -20.73 4.71 -0.43
C ASP A 134 -19.92 4.70 -1.74
N HIS A 135 -19.47 3.51 -2.13
CA HIS A 135 -18.72 3.30 -3.35
C HIS A 135 -19.62 2.70 -4.43
N SER A 136 -19.60 3.25 -5.66
CA SER A 136 -20.51 2.87 -6.75
C SER A 136 -20.48 1.38 -7.10
N LYS A 137 -19.33 0.71 -6.94
CA LYS A 137 -19.14 -0.71 -7.28
C LYS A 137 -19.32 -1.65 -6.08
N TYR A 138 -18.95 -1.21 -4.88
CA TYR A 138 -18.85 -2.08 -3.70
C TYR A 138 -19.90 -1.77 -2.62
N GLY A 139 -20.73 -0.74 -2.84
CA GLY A 139 -21.69 -0.29 -1.83
C GLY A 139 -21.00 0.36 -0.64
N LYS A 140 -21.58 0.20 0.55
CA LYS A 140 -20.99 0.77 1.78
C LYS A 140 -19.64 0.14 2.07
N THR A 141 -18.58 0.89 1.86
CA THR A 141 -17.19 0.40 1.90
C THR A 141 -16.44 1.10 3.03
N MET A 142 -15.69 0.30 3.80
CA MET A 142 -14.75 0.81 4.78
C MET A 142 -13.33 0.74 4.20
N VAL A 143 -12.60 1.83 4.33
CA VAL A 143 -11.19 1.93 3.95
C VAL A 143 -10.39 2.21 5.19
N ILE A 144 -9.36 1.40 5.44
CA ILE A 144 -8.43 1.54 6.56
C ILE A 144 -7.07 1.93 6.00
N PHE A 145 -6.51 3.05 6.49
CA PHE A 145 -5.27 3.63 5.98
C PHE A 145 -4.55 4.41 7.09
N THR A 146 -3.30 4.81 6.87
CA THR A 146 -2.47 5.51 7.87
C THR A 146 -2.09 6.90 7.35
N PRO A 147 -2.99 7.91 7.53
CA PRO A 147 -2.77 9.24 7.00
C PRO A 147 -1.83 10.06 7.87
N SER A 148 -1.08 10.98 7.26
CA SER A 148 -0.38 12.06 7.96
C SER A 148 -1.35 13.13 8.46
N LYS A 149 -0.91 13.99 9.38
CA LYS A 149 -1.70 15.14 9.85
C LYS A 149 -2.19 16.02 8.69
N LYS A 150 -1.35 16.24 7.67
CA LYS A 150 -1.69 17.01 6.47
C LYS A 150 -2.78 16.31 5.65
N THR A 151 -2.67 14.99 5.47
CA THR A 151 -3.70 14.19 4.78
C THR A 151 -5.03 14.22 5.53
N ILE A 152 -5.01 14.08 6.87
CA ILE A 152 -6.22 14.19 7.73
C ILE A 152 -6.88 15.55 7.56
N SER A 153 -6.11 16.64 7.57
CA SER A 153 -6.65 17.99 7.40
C SER A 153 -7.33 18.16 6.04
N ASN A 154 -6.71 17.68 4.97
CA ASN A 154 -7.28 17.76 3.63
C ASN A 154 -8.55 16.91 3.48
N ILE A 155 -8.59 15.72 4.08
CA ILE A 155 -9.80 14.89 4.13
C ILE A 155 -10.90 15.62 4.90
N ASN A 156 -10.59 16.21 6.07
CA ASN A 156 -11.56 16.94 6.87
C ASN A 156 -12.14 18.15 6.13
N PHE A 157 -11.37 18.75 5.21
CA PHE A 157 -11.88 19.82 4.36
C PHE A 157 -12.92 19.31 3.34
N GLY A 158 -12.66 18.14 2.70
CA GLY A 158 -13.51 17.57 1.64
C GLY A 158 -14.75 16.82 2.12
N VAL A 159 -14.79 16.38 3.39
CA VAL A 159 -15.96 15.64 3.92
C VAL A 159 -17.16 16.54 4.17
N PRO A 160 -18.41 15.99 4.16
CA PRO A 160 -19.62 16.74 4.46
C PRO A 160 -19.55 17.40 5.83
N HIS A 161 -20.24 18.51 5.99
CA HIS A 161 -20.25 19.28 7.25
C HIS A 161 -20.66 18.44 8.46
N SER A 162 -21.57 17.48 8.25
CA SER A 162 -22.03 16.51 9.27
C SER A 162 -20.95 15.53 9.72
N ALA A 163 -19.94 15.28 8.90
CA ALA A 163 -18.86 14.36 9.17
C ALA A 163 -17.55 15.07 9.57
N LYS A 164 -17.51 16.41 9.51
CA LYS A 164 -16.32 17.19 9.91
C LYS A 164 -15.98 16.96 11.37
N LYS A 165 -14.70 16.82 11.65
CA LYS A 165 -14.16 16.67 13.00
C LYS A 165 -13.41 17.92 13.44
N LYS A 166 -13.45 18.21 14.74
CA LYS A 166 -12.56 19.20 15.33
C LYS A 166 -11.21 18.54 15.52
N LEU A 167 -10.22 18.99 14.77
CA LEU A 167 -8.86 18.47 14.84
C LEU A 167 -8.08 19.27 15.90
N ASP A 168 -7.56 18.60 16.92
CA ASP A 168 -6.82 19.23 18.02
C ASP A 168 -5.30 19.33 17.75
N PHE A 169 -4.86 19.13 16.51
CA PHE A 169 -3.47 19.31 16.12
C PHE A 169 -3.30 20.54 15.22
N LYS A 170 -2.24 21.31 15.46
CA LYS A 170 -1.79 22.32 14.51
C LYS A 170 -1.00 21.61 13.41
N LEU A 171 -1.21 22.02 12.15
CA LEU A 171 -0.30 21.68 11.08
C LEU A 171 0.98 22.46 11.35
N ASP A 172 2.05 21.75 11.73
CA ASP A 172 3.36 22.34 11.78
C ASP A 172 3.72 22.71 10.33
N GLU A 173 4.01 24.02 10.11
CA GLU A 173 4.38 24.59 8.80
C GLU A 173 5.83 24.18 8.42
N GLU A 174 6.24 22.94 8.72
CA GLU A 174 7.56 22.41 8.40
C GLU A 174 7.48 21.40 7.28
N SER A 175 7.71 21.85 6.05
CA SER A 175 8.44 21.12 4.98
C SER A 175 8.38 21.82 3.61
N GLU A 176 8.68 23.11 3.56
CA GLU A 176 9.01 23.77 2.30
C GLU A 176 10.53 24.03 2.11
N GLU A 177 11.38 23.45 2.94
CA GLU A 177 12.85 23.61 2.85
C GLU A 177 13.57 22.28 2.68
N GLU A 178 13.30 21.54 1.61
CA GLU A 178 14.24 20.54 1.08
C GLU A 178 14.04 20.34 -0.42
N THR A 179 14.24 21.42 -1.20
CA THR A 179 14.64 21.32 -2.62
C THR A 179 15.35 22.59 -3.03
N GLU A 180 16.62 22.72 -2.63
CA GLU A 180 17.66 23.44 -3.38
C GLU A 180 18.84 22.52 -3.67
#